data_0ec290fb24e5d1ad80af7c902433feed
#
_entry.id   0ec290fb24e5d1ad80af7c902433feed
#
_cell.length_a   1.000
_cell.length_b   1.000
_cell.length_c   1.000
_cell.angle_alpha   90.00
_cell.angle_beta   90.00
_cell.angle_gamma   90.00
#
_symmetry.space_group_name_H-M   'P 1'
#
loop_
_entity.id
_entity.type
_entity.pdbx_description
1 polymer ?
#
loop_
_entity_poly.entity_id
_entity_poly.type
_entity_poly.pdbx_seq_one_letter_code
_entity_poly.pdbx_strand_id
1 'polypeptide(L)'
;GEIVLNPTQEQRKVSDLALTVAATMDKIVMIEAGANEVDEDTMLNAIKAEHVEDKPVVIGYDRRFLSKEAVIWSCEIFGQQGIKVLFVDRSSPTPLIMFYVMKHDLSYGMMVTASHNPAIYNGIKVFTKGGRDADEHQTADIERYLEQADKLYVPDLEENGQMPPHAYQELVKSGQVVEMNPMNEYLDNIISLINLDAIRERDLRIAIDPMYGVSLTALCTILSIARCTVETINAQHDTLFGGKMPAPTESTLRNLQNYVLDRYCDIGIATDGDADRLGVIDDKGHYLHANTILVMLYYYLLKYRGWRGPAVRNLSTTHVLDKVAESFGQKCYEVPVGFKYISAKMQETDAIIGGESSGGLTVKGHIHGKDGIYAASLLVEMMAVSGKKLSEIAEDIRKEYGEIHMEERAYRFTAEEKERIHKTLMIDQALPEIPFEIDHVSYMDGCKVYLKNGGWVSARFSGTEPLLRIFCEMQTEHEAVLLCEVFEKFLGL
;
A
#
# COMPACT_ATOMS: atom_id res chain seq x y z
N GLY A 1 -4.56 15.07 -32.25
CA GLY A 1 -3.74 15.40 -33.40
C GLY A 1 -2.57 14.45 -33.45
N GLU A 2 -2.41 13.72 -34.55
CA GLU A 2 -1.23 12.88 -34.80
C GLU A 2 0.03 13.76 -34.84
N ILE A 3 1.00 13.41 -34.02
CA ILE A 3 2.36 14.01 -34.13
C ILE A 3 3.15 13.11 -35.05
N VAL A 4 3.27 13.51 -36.33
CA VAL A 4 4.19 12.88 -37.29
C VAL A 4 5.58 13.47 -37.05
N LEU A 5 6.51 12.64 -36.59
CA LEU A 5 7.88 13.05 -36.29
C LEU A 5 8.82 12.77 -37.48
N ASN A 6 9.62 13.77 -37.85
CA ASN A 6 10.68 13.65 -38.86
C ASN A 6 11.92 13.03 -38.18
N PRO A 7 12.61 12.02 -38.77
CA PRO A 7 13.67 11.25 -38.10
C PRO A 7 14.79 12.10 -37.46
N THR A 8 15.18 13.21 -38.05
CA THR A 8 16.20 14.11 -37.50
C THR A 8 15.71 15.04 -36.38
N GLN A 9 14.39 15.24 -36.24
CA GLN A 9 13.79 15.92 -35.10
C GLN A 9 13.38 14.93 -33.99
N GLU A 10 13.15 13.66 -34.34
CA GLU A 10 12.87 12.59 -33.38
C GLU A 10 14.04 12.31 -32.47
N GLN A 11 15.27 12.29 -33.00
CA GLN A 11 16.46 12.09 -32.17
C GLN A 11 16.67 13.21 -31.14
N ARG A 12 16.45 14.47 -31.53
CA ARG A 12 16.48 15.60 -30.58
C ARG A 12 15.31 15.55 -29.56
N LYS A 13 14.11 15.16 -30.00
CA LYS A 13 12.94 15.07 -29.12
C LYS A 13 12.95 13.84 -28.23
N VAL A 14 13.62 12.77 -28.64
CA VAL A 14 13.84 11.60 -27.76
C VAL A 14 14.90 11.94 -26.71
N SER A 15 15.95 12.70 -27.04
CA SER A 15 16.87 13.24 -26.04
C SER A 15 16.22 14.32 -25.16
N ASP A 16 15.39 15.20 -25.73
CA ASP A 16 14.59 16.17 -24.97
C ASP A 16 13.48 15.49 -24.15
N LEU A 17 12.93 14.39 -24.65
CA LEU A 17 11.98 13.55 -23.90
C LEU A 17 12.70 12.73 -22.83
N ALA A 18 13.89 12.20 -23.11
CA ALA A 18 14.73 11.53 -22.14
C ALA A 18 15.28 12.52 -21.08
N LEU A 19 15.66 13.73 -21.49
CA LEU A 19 16.01 14.84 -20.59
C LEU A 19 14.79 15.40 -19.87
N THR A 20 13.62 15.44 -20.49
CA THR A 20 12.34 15.81 -19.84
C THR A 20 11.84 14.69 -18.93
N VAL A 21 12.08 13.43 -19.29
CA VAL A 21 11.80 12.26 -18.44
C VAL A 21 12.84 12.19 -17.32
N ALA A 22 14.11 12.43 -17.55
CA ALA A 22 15.11 12.58 -16.49
C ALA A 22 14.80 13.79 -15.58
N ALA A 23 14.50 14.96 -16.16
CA ALA A 23 14.07 16.15 -15.41
C ALA A 23 12.65 16.03 -14.81
N THR A 24 11.83 15.08 -15.28
CA THR A 24 10.56 14.70 -14.67
C THR A 24 10.77 13.60 -13.64
N MET A 25 11.82 12.80 -13.76
CA MET A 25 12.31 11.90 -12.72
C MET A 25 12.88 12.68 -11.53
N ASP A 26 13.40 13.90 -11.71
CA ASP A 26 13.64 14.89 -10.64
C ASP A 26 12.38 15.23 -9.82
N LYS A 27 11.22 14.87 -10.33
CA LYS A 27 9.91 15.04 -9.71
C LYS A 27 9.18 13.74 -9.45
N ILE A 28 9.85 12.59 -9.53
CA ILE A 28 9.29 11.32 -9.05
C ILE A 28 9.29 11.39 -7.53
N VAL A 29 8.23 11.98 -7.04
CA VAL A 29 7.95 12.16 -5.63
C VAL A 29 7.66 10.79 -5.03
N MET A 30 8.38 10.42 -4.01
CA MET A 30 8.05 9.29 -3.14
C MET A 30 6.74 9.56 -2.40
N ILE A 31 5.70 8.84 -2.76
CA ILE A 31 4.34 9.14 -2.31
C ILE A 31 3.93 8.36 -1.05
N GLU A 32 4.69 7.39 -0.58
CA GLU A 32 4.21 6.56 0.55
C GLU A 32 5.12 6.41 1.78
N ALA A 33 6.31 6.98 1.81
CA ALA A 33 7.14 6.87 3.02
C ALA A 33 7.02 8.06 3.98
N GLY A 34 6.21 9.07 3.65
CA GLY A 34 6.19 10.34 4.40
C GLY A 34 7.56 11.04 4.37
N ALA A 35 8.41 10.61 3.44
CA ALA A 35 9.74 11.13 3.23
C ALA A 35 9.76 11.95 1.94
N ASN A 36 10.62 12.94 1.92
CA ASN A 36 10.98 13.69 0.73
C ASN A 36 11.60 12.76 -0.34
N GLU A 37 11.81 13.26 -1.53
CA GLU A 37 12.33 12.53 -2.67
C GLU A 37 13.57 11.68 -2.30
N VAL A 38 13.47 10.35 -2.43
CA VAL A 38 14.60 9.43 -2.27
C VAL A 38 15.00 8.94 -3.65
N ASP A 39 16.25 9.08 -4.00
CA ASP A 39 16.84 8.54 -5.22
C ASP A 39 17.82 7.40 -4.92
N GLU A 40 18.38 6.80 -5.96
CA GLU A 40 19.33 5.69 -5.85
C GLU A 40 20.64 6.14 -5.17
N ASP A 41 21.07 7.37 -5.36
CA ASP A 41 22.27 7.92 -4.71
C ASP A 41 22.07 8.07 -3.20
N THR A 42 20.89 8.45 -2.79
CA THR A 42 20.49 8.53 -1.39
C THR A 42 20.58 7.17 -0.71
N MET A 43 20.02 6.14 -1.34
CA MET A 43 20.09 4.77 -0.84
C MET A 43 21.53 4.24 -0.84
N LEU A 44 22.32 4.56 -1.87
CA LEU A 44 23.74 4.22 -1.93
C LEU A 44 24.53 4.82 -0.77
N ASN A 45 24.28 6.08 -0.43
CA ASN A 45 24.92 6.76 0.69
C ASN A 45 24.53 6.13 2.04
N ALA A 46 23.26 5.74 2.22
CA ALA A 46 22.82 5.02 3.41
C ALA A 46 23.53 3.67 3.56
N ILE A 47 23.62 2.88 2.48
CA ILE A 47 24.32 1.59 2.46
C ILE A 47 25.80 1.75 2.88
N LYS A 48 26.47 2.76 2.35
CA LYS A 48 27.89 3.05 2.67
C LYS A 48 28.07 3.52 4.11
N ALA A 49 27.18 4.36 4.61
CA ALA A 49 27.25 4.89 5.97
C ALA A 49 26.99 3.81 7.04
N GLU A 50 26.14 2.84 6.73
CA GLU A 50 25.84 1.70 7.60
C GLU A 50 26.85 0.54 7.45
N HIS A 51 27.80 0.64 6.53
CA HIS A 51 28.79 -0.40 6.24
C HIS A 51 28.18 -1.77 5.92
N VAL A 52 27.15 -1.78 5.06
CA VAL A 52 26.42 -2.99 4.63
C VAL A 52 26.58 -3.29 3.13
N GLU A 53 27.64 -2.79 2.51
CA GLU A 53 27.96 -2.97 1.08
C GLU A 53 28.24 -4.44 0.71
N ASP A 54 28.53 -5.27 1.69
CA ASP A 54 28.74 -6.71 1.51
C ASP A 54 27.43 -7.48 1.30
N LYS A 55 26.29 -6.89 1.65
CA LYS A 55 24.97 -7.47 1.45
C LYS A 55 24.36 -7.00 0.12
N PRO A 56 23.74 -7.92 -0.65
CA PRO A 56 23.06 -7.53 -1.87
C PRO A 56 21.81 -6.71 -1.60
N VAL A 57 21.45 -5.86 -2.57
CA VAL A 57 20.17 -5.15 -2.62
C VAL A 57 19.24 -5.88 -3.56
N VAL A 58 18.01 -6.19 -3.14
CA VAL A 58 16.96 -6.74 -4.02
C VAL A 58 16.14 -5.60 -4.60
N ILE A 59 15.92 -5.63 -5.93
CA ILE A 59 15.17 -4.58 -6.63
C ILE A 59 14.08 -5.22 -7.49
N GLY A 60 12.84 -4.71 -7.34
CA GLY A 60 11.69 -5.07 -8.16
C GLY A 60 10.98 -3.87 -8.75
N TYR A 61 9.95 -4.12 -9.56
CA TYR A 61 9.17 -3.09 -10.23
C TYR A 61 7.75 -3.55 -10.52
N ASP A 62 6.82 -2.59 -10.64
CA ASP A 62 5.45 -2.83 -11.05
C ASP A 62 5.26 -2.67 -12.58
N ARG A 63 4.02 -2.54 -13.05
CA ARG A 63 3.68 -2.46 -14.48
C ARG A 63 3.68 -1.03 -15.03
N ARG A 64 4.14 -0.05 -14.28
CA ARG A 64 4.16 1.36 -14.72
C ARG A 64 5.16 1.58 -15.84
N PHE A 65 4.90 2.66 -16.57
CA PHE A 65 5.81 3.09 -17.62
C PHE A 65 7.20 3.39 -17.04
N LEU A 66 8.26 2.96 -17.73
CA LEU A 66 9.67 3.08 -17.35
C LEU A 66 10.09 2.41 -16.04
N SER A 67 9.23 1.63 -15.36
CA SER A 67 9.62 0.99 -14.11
C SER A 67 10.79 0.02 -14.28
N LYS A 68 10.80 -0.78 -15.35
CA LYS A 68 11.90 -1.70 -15.65
C LYS A 68 13.20 -0.97 -15.99
N GLU A 69 13.12 0.08 -16.78
CA GLU A 69 14.25 0.92 -17.15
C GLU A 69 14.88 1.58 -15.94
N ALA A 70 14.07 2.11 -15.02
CA ALA A 70 14.54 2.67 -13.76
C ALA A 70 15.29 1.63 -12.92
N VAL A 71 14.79 0.37 -12.84
CA VAL A 71 15.54 -0.70 -12.15
C VAL A 71 16.87 -0.99 -12.84
N ILE A 72 16.94 -0.99 -14.18
CA ILE A 72 18.20 -1.18 -14.91
C ILE A 72 19.20 -0.09 -14.55
N TRP A 73 18.78 1.17 -14.51
CA TRP A 73 19.61 2.30 -14.10
C TRP A 73 20.09 2.14 -12.65
N SER A 74 19.20 1.76 -11.75
CA SER A 74 19.57 1.47 -10.35
C SER A 74 20.62 0.35 -10.26
N CYS A 75 20.48 -0.71 -11.07
CA CYS A 75 21.46 -1.78 -11.15
C CYS A 75 22.84 -1.29 -11.60
N GLU A 76 22.90 -0.33 -12.54
CA GLU A 76 24.14 0.27 -12.99
C GLU A 76 24.79 1.11 -11.91
N ILE A 77 24.02 1.94 -11.22
CA ILE A 77 24.50 2.79 -10.10
C ILE A 77 25.08 1.92 -8.98
N PHE A 78 24.32 0.98 -8.46
CA PHE A 78 24.78 0.10 -7.37
C PHE A 78 25.94 -0.81 -7.82
N GLY A 79 25.82 -1.40 -9.01
CA GLY A 79 26.83 -2.31 -9.53
C GLY A 79 28.18 -1.68 -9.78
N GLN A 80 28.23 -0.45 -10.29
CA GLN A 80 29.46 0.35 -10.47
C GLN A 80 30.12 0.71 -9.13
N GLN A 81 29.36 0.80 -8.06
CA GLN A 81 29.86 1.03 -6.72
C GLN A 81 30.24 -0.28 -5.98
N GLY A 82 30.20 -1.42 -6.67
CA GLY A 82 30.56 -2.71 -6.09
C GLY A 82 29.45 -3.38 -5.28
N ILE A 83 28.28 -2.80 -5.19
CA ILE A 83 27.14 -3.37 -4.47
C ILE A 83 26.46 -4.40 -5.36
N LYS A 84 26.32 -5.64 -4.88
CA LYS A 84 25.64 -6.70 -5.60
C LYS A 84 24.14 -6.45 -5.63
N VAL A 85 23.52 -6.57 -6.82
CA VAL A 85 22.10 -6.38 -7.02
C VAL A 85 21.42 -7.71 -7.38
N LEU A 86 20.30 -7.99 -6.71
CA LEU A 86 19.39 -9.07 -7.03
C LEU A 86 18.18 -8.45 -7.76
N PHE A 87 18.19 -8.53 -9.08
CA PHE A 87 17.15 -7.95 -9.91
C PHE A 87 16.02 -8.94 -10.15
N VAL A 88 14.81 -8.58 -9.74
CA VAL A 88 13.61 -9.38 -10.04
C VAL A 88 13.20 -9.10 -11.48
N ASP A 89 13.42 -10.08 -12.37
CA ASP A 89 13.37 -9.96 -13.84
C ASP A 89 11.98 -9.67 -14.43
N ARG A 90 10.94 -9.78 -13.59
CA ARG A 90 9.53 -9.54 -13.96
C ARG A 90 8.86 -8.56 -13.02
N SER A 91 7.87 -7.84 -13.56
CA SER A 91 7.00 -7.02 -12.70
C SER A 91 6.38 -7.90 -11.62
N SER A 92 6.48 -7.46 -10.38
CA SER A 92 6.19 -8.26 -9.20
C SER A 92 5.52 -7.44 -8.10
N PRO A 93 4.80 -8.09 -7.18
CA PRO A 93 4.19 -7.41 -6.03
C PRO A 93 5.21 -6.78 -5.10
N THR A 94 4.91 -5.61 -4.58
CA THR A 94 5.68 -4.97 -3.50
C THR A 94 5.91 -5.91 -2.31
N PRO A 95 4.89 -6.63 -1.79
CA PRO A 95 5.10 -7.57 -0.69
C PRO A 95 6.09 -8.71 -0.98
N LEU A 96 6.28 -9.08 -2.25
CA LEU A 96 7.31 -10.07 -2.61
C LEU A 96 8.73 -9.54 -2.32
N ILE A 97 9.00 -8.28 -2.61
CA ILE A 97 10.30 -7.66 -2.32
C ILE A 97 10.53 -7.58 -0.81
N MET A 98 9.52 -7.12 -0.05
CA MET A 98 9.56 -7.10 1.41
C MET A 98 9.81 -8.49 2.00
N PHE A 99 9.10 -9.51 1.50
CA PHE A 99 9.30 -10.90 1.88
C PHE A 99 10.73 -11.38 1.63
N TYR A 100 11.29 -11.06 0.47
CA TYR A 100 12.64 -11.46 0.10
C TYR A 100 13.70 -10.82 1.01
N VAL A 101 13.57 -9.52 1.31
CA VAL A 101 14.43 -8.80 2.27
C VAL A 101 14.38 -9.49 3.64
N MET A 102 13.19 -9.78 4.14
CA MET A 102 13.00 -10.44 5.43
C MET A 102 13.60 -11.85 5.45
N LYS A 103 13.27 -12.67 4.47
CA LYS A 103 13.64 -14.09 4.42
C LYS A 103 15.14 -14.30 4.29
N HIS A 104 15.82 -13.46 3.53
CA HIS A 104 17.25 -13.57 3.25
C HIS A 104 18.12 -12.64 4.11
N ASP A 105 17.54 -12.02 5.16
CA ASP A 105 18.21 -11.09 6.07
C ASP A 105 19.01 -9.99 5.33
N LEU A 106 18.43 -9.46 4.26
CA LEU A 106 19.03 -8.36 3.53
C LEU A 106 18.89 -7.04 4.32
N SER A 107 19.83 -6.13 4.12
CA SER A 107 19.77 -4.81 4.74
C SER A 107 18.76 -3.92 4.05
N TYR A 108 18.68 -4.02 2.71
CA TYR A 108 17.83 -3.18 1.89
C TYR A 108 17.15 -3.92 0.76
N GLY A 109 15.96 -3.45 0.40
CA GLY A 109 15.23 -3.78 -0.82
C GLY A 109 14.61 -2.52 -1.41
N MET A 110 14.36 -2.54 -2.70
CA MET A 110 13.80 -1.41 -3.42
C MET A 110 12.69 -1.87 -4.38
N MET A 111 11.65 -1.08 -4.49
CA MET A 111 10.56 -1.30 -5.43
C MET A 111 10.28 -0.04 -6.23
N VAL A 112 10.37 -0.12 -7.54
CA VAL A 112 9.97 0.97 -8.44
C VAL A 112 8.47 0.88 -8.68
N THR A 113 7.72 1.78 -8.06
CA THR A 113 6.26 1.84 -8.09
C THR A 113 5.74 3.18 -7.57
N ALA A 114 4.56 3.57 -7.96
CA ALA A 114 3.77 4.61 -7.32
C ALA A 114 2.42 4.05 -6.80
N SER A 115 2.37 2.74 -6.46
CA SER A 115 1.25 2.05 -5.83
C SER A 115 -0.09 2.31 -6.55
N HIS A 116 -1.03 2.95 -5.88
CA HIS A 116 -2.38 3.26 -6.35
C HIS A 116 -2.50 4.59 -7.11
N ASN A 117 -1.42 5.35 -7.24
CA ASN A 117 -1.46 6.66 -7.90
C ASN A 117 -1.71 6.57 -9.40
N PRO A 118 -2.16 7.67 -10.05
CA PRO A 118 -2.34 7.72 -11.50
C PRO A 118 -1.11 7.25 -12.29
N ALA A 119 -1.33 6.73 -13.49
CA ALA A 119 -0.31 6.13 -14.34
C ALA A 119 0.87 7.04 -14.71
N ILE A 120 0.66 8.37 -14.65
CA ILE A 120 1.69 9.38 -14.93
C ILE A 120 2.74 9.52 -13.84
N TYR A 121 2.51 8.94 -12.64
CA TYR A 121 3.45 8.94 -11.54
C TYR A 121 4.24 7.63 -11.51
N ASN A 122 5.48 7.71 -11.10
CA ASN A 122 6.29 6.58 -10.69
C ASN A 122 7.11 7.00 -9.47
N GLY A 123 7.78 6.06 -8.80
CA GLY A 123 8.55 6.36 -7.59
C GLY A 123 9.32 5.16 -7.10
N ILE A 124 9.99 5.33 -5.98
CA ILE A 124 10.79 4.30 -5.33
C ILE A 124 10.31 4.11 -3.90
N LYS A 125 10.01 2.85 -3.53
CA LYS A 125 9.82 2.44 -2.13
C LYS A 125 11.08 1.74 -1.65
N VAL A 126 11.58 2.12 -0.48
CA VAL A 126 12.74 1.50 0.16
C VAL A 126 12.29 0.67 1.34
N PHE A 127 12.77 -0.56 1.40
CA PHE A 127 12.54 -1.49 2.50
C PHE A 127 13.84 -1.76 3.24
N THR A 128 13.73 -1.82 4.55
CA THR A 128 14.86 -2.01 5.44
C THR A 128 14.87 -3.42 6.03
N LYS A 129 15.89 -3.73 6.79
CA LYS A 129 16.06 -5.03 7.45
C LYS A 129 14.77 -5.51 8.13
N GLY A 130 14.40 -6.75 7.85
CA GLY A 130 13.14 -7.36 8.30
C GLY A 130 11.99 -7.19 7.31
N GLY A 131 12.22 -6.63 6.11
CA GLY A 131 11.21 -6.50 5.05
C GLY A 131 10.07 -5.55 5.45
N ARG A 132 10.41 -4.39 5.94
CA ARG A 132 9.47 -3.36 6.42
C ARG A 132 9.83 -1.99 5.85
N ASP A 133 8.86 -1.08 5.87
CA ASP A 133 9.11 0.33 5.56
C ASP A 133 10.13 0.92 6.55
N ALA A 134 10.93 1.90 6.09
CA ALA A 134 11.85 2.63 6.93
C ALA A 134 11.09 3.33 8.08
N ASP A 135 11.61 3.22 9.30
CA ASP A 135 11.08 3.95 10.44
C ASP A 135 11.43 5.45 10.39
N GLU A 136 10.95 6.25 11.35
CA GLU A 136 11.19 7.70 11.35
C GLU A 136 12.66 8.07 11.40
N HIS A 137 13.46 7.33 12.18
CA HIS A 137 14.89 7.60 12.32
C HIS A 137 15.62 7.26 11.01
N GLN A 138 15.33 6.10 10.43
CA GLN A 138 15.87 5.68 9.15
C GLN A 138 15.45 6.62 8.03
N THR A 139 14.18 7.06 8.02
CA THR A 139 13.69 8.05 7.06
C THR A 139 14.44 9.37 7.18
N ALA A 140 14.64 9.89 8.40
CA ALA A 140 15.40 11.12 8.62
C ALA A 140 16.88 10.99 8.22
N ASP A 141 17.47 9.81 8.41
CA ASP A 141 18.85 9.54 7.96
C ASP A 141 18.92 9.52 6.41
N ILE A 142 17.93 8.89 5.76
CA ILE A 142 17.81 8.88 4.30
C ILE A 142 17.63 10.31 3.77
N GLU A 143 16.74 11.11 4.35
CA GLU A 143 16.51 12.52 3.98
C GLU A 143 17.80 13.36 4.12
N ARG A 144 18.57 13.12 5.16
CA ARG A 144 19.87 13.82 5.34
C ARG A 144 20.86 13.49 4.22
N TYR A 145 20.86 12.26 3.70
CA TYR A 145 21.72 11.89 2.57
C TYR A 145 21.24 12.52 1.27
N LEU A 146 19.93 12.71 1.10
CA LEU A 146 19.34 13.43 -0.03
C LEU A 146 19.85 14.88 -0.09
N GLU A 147 19.88 15.58 1.05
CA GLU A 147 20.41 16.95 1.13
C GLU A 147 21.90 17.06 0.78
N GLN A 148 22.65 15.95 0.90
CA GLN A 148 24.08 15.88 0.59
C GLN A 148 24.38 15.41 -0.82
N ALA A 149 23.39 14.93 -1.55
CA ALA A 149 23.53 14.48 -2.95
C ALA A 149 23.71 15.69 -3.86
N ASP A 150 24.97 16.04 -4.14
CA ASP A 150 25.37 17.27 -4.87
C ASP A 150 25.06 17.21 -6.39
N LYS A 151 24.69 16.06 -6.95
CA LYS A 151 24.32 15.90 -8.39
C LYS A 151 23.56 14.60 -8.61
N LEU A 152 22.47 14.69 -9.32
CA LEU A 152 21.84 13.59 -10.02
C LEU A 152 22.86 12.81 -10.85
N TYR A 153 22.83 11.48 -10.70
CA TYR A 153 23.50 10.61 -11.65
C TYR A 153 22.78 10.77 -13.00
N VAL A 154 23.40 11.51 -13.89
CA VAL A 154 23.04 11.49 -15.30
C VAL A 154 23.98 10.47 -15.93
N PRO A 155 23.46 9.32 -16.41
CA PRO A 155 24.32 8.37 -17.12
C PRO A 155 25.01 9.11 -18.25
N ASP A 156 26.32 8.86 -18.43
CA ASP A 156 27.07 9.36 -19.58
C ASP A 156 26.40 8.82 -20.85
N LEU A 157 25.48 9.60 -21.39
CA LEU A 157 24.85 9.26 -22.66
C LEU A 157 25.92 9.32 -23.75
N GLU A 158 25.93 8.33 -24.65
CA GLU A 158 26.72 8.42 -25.88
C GLU A 158 26.38 9.70 -26.64
N GLU A 159 27.28 10.20 -27.50
CA GLU A 159 27.05 11.42 -28.31
C GLU A 159 25.74 11.40 -29.12
N ASN A 160 25.12 10.22 -29.30
CA ASN A 160 23.84 10.02 -29.96
C ASN A 160 22.63 10.11 -29.01
N GLY A 161 22.83 10.37 -27.71
CA GLY A 161 21.78 10.43 -26.68
C GLY A 161 21.23 9.07 -26.26
N GLN A 162 21.91 7.98 -26.59
CA GLN A 162 21.56 6.63 -26.11
C GLN A 162 22.38 6.25 -24.88
N MET A 163 21.75 5.55 -23.95
CA MET A 163 22.45 4.90 -22.86
C MET A 163 23.48 3.92 -23.43
N PRO A 164 24.71 3.86 -22.89
CA PRO A 164 25.67 2.85 -23.31
C PRO A 164 25.06 1.47 -23.06
N PRO A 165 24.78 0.66 -24.11
CA PRO A 165 24.01 -0.57 -23.96
C PRO A 165 24.78 -1.70 -23.23
N HIS A 166 25.95 -1.41 -22.70
CA HIS A 166 26.89 -2.41 -22.25
C HIS A 166 27.12 -2.48 -20.75
N ALA A 167 26.87 -1.41 -19.98
CA ALA A 167 27.17 -1.38 -18.55
C ALA A 167 26.33 -2.43 -17.79
N TYR A 168 25.02 -2.45 -17.98
CA TYR A 168 24.13 -3.44 -17.35
C TYR A 168 24.51 -4.89 -17.74
N GLN A 169 24.73 -5.16 -19.04
CA GLN A 169 25.07 -6.50 -19.51
C GLN A 169 26.43 -6.98 -18.98
N GLU A 170 27.39 -6.10 -18.81
CA GLU A 170 28.68 -6.43 -18.20
C GLU A 170 28.53 -6.75 -16.71
N LEU A 171 27.69 -6.02 -15.97
CA LEU A 171 27.37 -6.28 -14.58
C LEU A 171 26.64 -7.63 -14.41
N VAL A 172 25.75 -8.00 -15.32
CA VAL A 172 25.12 -9.31 -15.35
C VAL A 172 26.15 -10.40 -15.63
N LYS A 173 27.03 -10.24 -16.63
CA LYS A 173 28.10 -11.21 -16.97
C LYS A 173 29.10 -11.40 -15.82
N SER A 174 29.44 -10.35 -15.09
CA SER A 174 30.35 -10.43 -13.94
C SER A 174 29.70 -11.05 -12.70
N GLY A 175 28.35 -11.17 -12.69
CA GLY A 175 27.59 -11.62 -11.51
C GLY A 175 27.38 -10.54 -10.45
N GLN A 176 27.71 -9.28 -10.78
CA GLN A 176 27.41 -8.14 -9.91
C GLN A 176 25.91 -7.85 -9.89
N VAL A 177 25.23 -8.02 -11.00
CA VAL A 177 23.78 -8.06 -11.13
C VAL A 177 23.34 -9.50 -11.38
N VAL A 178 22.40 -9.99 -10.58
CA VAL A 178 21.83 -11.34 -10.71
C VAL A 178 20.34 -11.22 -11.00
N GLU A 179 19.95 -11.55 -12.22
CA GLU A 179 18.52 -11.65 -12.57
C GLU A 179 17.91 -12.89 -11.90
N MET A 180 16.77 -12.71 -11.24
CA MET A 180 16.11 -13.79 -10.50
C MET A 180 14.59 -13.65 -10.49
N ASN A 181 13.90 -14.73 -10.15
CA ASN A 181 12.46 -14.73 -9.93
C ASN A 181 12.10 -15.43 -8.60
N PRO A 182 11.92 -14.71 -7.51
CA PRO A 182 11.62 -15.30 -6.20
C PRO A 182 10.13 -15.60 -5.98
N MET A 183 9.28 -15.52 -7.01
CA MET A 183 7.83 -15.71 -6.90
C MET A 183 7.46 -17.02 -6.22
N ASN A 184 8.13 -18.12 -6.54
CA ASN A 184 7.82 -19.41 -5.95
C ASN A 184 8.04 -19.44 -4.44
N GLU A 185 9.13 -18.83 -3.94
CA GLU A 185 9.40 -18.75 -2.51
C GLU A 185 8.32 -17.95 -1.77
N TYR A 186 7.87 -16.87 -2.37
CA TYR A 186 6.79 -16.03 -1.82
C TYR A 186 5.46 -16.78 -1.80
N LEU A 187 5.12 -17.48 -2.89
CA LEU A 187 3.90 -18.27 -2.99
C LEU A 187 3.90 -19.44 -1.98
N ASP A 188 5.01 -20.17 -1.88
CA ASP A 188 5.16 -21.29 -0.93
C ASP A 188 4.97 -20.79 0.52
N ASN A 189 5.48 -19.60 0.84
CA ASN A 189 5.26 -18.99 2.14
C ASN A 189 3.78 -18.73 2.40
N ILE A 190 3.07 -18.04 1.50
CA ILE A 190 1.63 -17.77 1.67
C ILE A 190 0.83 -19.07 1.78
N ILE A 191 1.11 -20.03 0.89
CA ILE A 191 0.46 -21.34 0.88
C ILE A 191 0.65 -22.07 2.21
N SER A 192 1.81 -21.95 2.84
CA SER A 192 2.08 -22.57 4.14
C SER A 192 1.32 -21.92 5.30
N LEU A 193 0.86 -20.67 5.12
CA LEU A 193 0.17 -19.89 6.14
C LEU A 193 -1.35 -20.00 6.08
N ILE A 194 -1.92 -20.59 5.02
CA ILE A 194 -3.36 -20.74 4.82
C ILE A 194 -3.80 -22.20 4.90
N ASN A 195 -5.06 -22.42 5.29
CA ASN A 195 -5.66 -23.75 5.32
C ASN A 195 -6.20 -24.15 3.93
N LEU A 196 -5.28 -24.60 3.07
CA LEU A 196 -5.63 -25.05 1.71
C LEU A 196 -6.67 -26.17 1.69
N ASP A 197 -6.63 -27.09 2.63
CA ASP A 197 -7.54 -28.24 2.64
C ASP A 197 -8.96 -27.79 2.90
N ALA A 198 -9.18 -26.88 3.83
CA ALA A 198 -10.50 -26.28 4.04
C ALA A 198 -11.02 -25.56 2.80
N ILE A 199 -10.15 -24.84 2.06
CA ILE A 199 -10.55 -24.15 0.82
C ILE A 199 -10.91 -25.19 -0.27
N ARG A 200 -10.12 -26.25 -0.42
CA ARG A 200 -10.34 -27.33 -1.42
C ARG A 200 -11.64 -28.09 -1.23
N GLU A 201 -12.16 -28.14 -0.02
CA GLU A 201 -13.46 -28.78 0.29
C GLU A 201 -14.64 -27.89 -0.12
N ARG A 202 -14.40 -26.65 -0.51
CA ARG A 202 -15.42 -25.69 -0.98
C ARG A 202 -15.28 -25.50 -2.48
N ASP A 203 -16.37 -25.44 -3.18
CA ASP A 203 -16.38 -25.12 -4.62
C ASP A 203 -16.56 -23.61 -4.80
N LEU A 204 -15.53 -22.85 -4.43
CA LEU A 204 -15.58 -21.39 -4.46
C LEU A 204 -15.27 -20.83 -5.85
N ARG A 205 -16.13 -19.93 -6.33
CA ARG A 205 -15.93 -19.17 -7.56
C ARG A 205 -15.48 -17.74 -7.22
N ILE A 206 -14.32 -17.36 -7.72
CA ILE A 206 -13.63 -16.12 -7.34
C ILE A 206 -13.37 -15.29 -8.59
N ALA A 207 -13.82 -14.03 -8.60
CA ALA A 207 -13.45 -13.05 -9.61
C ALA A 207 -12.23 -12.24 -9.12
N ILE A 208 -11.21 -12.11 -9.96
CA ILE A 208 -10.00 -11.32 -9.67
C ILE A 208 -9.92 -10.14 -10.63
N ASP A 209 -9.72 -8.96 -10.08
CA ASP A 209 -9.37 -7.74 -10.78
C ASP A 209 -8.01 -7.22 -10.28
N PRO A 210 -6.89 -7.54 -10.93
CA PRO A 210 -5.59 -6.99 -10.56
C PRO A 210 -5.46 -5.49 -10.90
N MET A 211 -6.50 -4.87 -11.43
CA MET A 211 -6.51 -3.49 -11.91
C MET A 211 -5.32 -3.19 -12.84
N TYR A 212 -5.04 -4.13 -13.78
CA TYR A 212 -3.86 -4.14 -14.66
C TYR A 212 -2.51 -4.28 -13.93
N GLY A 213 -2.51 -4.39 -12.59
CA GLY A 213 -1.34 -4.51 -11.73
C GLY A 213 -0.76 -5.92 -11.64
N VAL A 214 0.07 -6.14 -10.63
CA VAL A 214 0.99 -7.28 -10.55
C VAL A 214 0.49 -8.49 -9.77
N SER A 215 -0.69 -8.45 -9.14
CA SER A 215 -1.20 -9.53 -8.28
C SER A 215 -1.65 -10.80 -9.02
N LEU A 216 -1.95 -10.69 -10.33
CA LEU A 216 -2.60 -11.74 -11.11
C LEU A 216 -1.96 -13.12 -10.95
N THR A 217 -0.65 -13.19 -11.18
CA THR A 217 0.08 -14.48 -11.16
C THR A 217 -0.01 -15.13 -9.79
N ALA A 218 0.20 -14.36 -8.73
CA ALA A 218 0.19 -14.89 -7.37
C ALA A 218 -1.21 -15.35 -6.95
N LEU A 219 -2.23 -14.52 -7.11
CA LEU A 219 -3.60 -14.87 -6.74
C LEU A 219 -4.13 -16.05 -7.55
N CYS A 220 -3.94 -16.06 -8.89
CA CYS A 220 -4.36 -17.17 -9.72
C CYS A 220 -3.66 -18.48 -9.32
N THR A 221 -2.37 -18.44 -9.01
CA THR A 221 -1.63 -19.64 -8.61
C THR A 221 -2.12 -20.19 -7.28
N ILE A 222 -2.21 -19.35 -6.24
CA ILE A 222 -2.68 -19.77 -4.90
C ILE A 222 -4.09 -20.35 -4.99
N LEU A 223 -5.02 -19.65 -5.63
CA LEU A 223 -6.42 -20.06 -5.69
C LEU A 223 -6.65 -21.27 -6.59
N SER A 224 -5.86 -21.45 -7.67
CA SER A 224 -5.90 -22.65 -8.50
C SER A 224 -5.36 -23.89 -7.75
N ILE A 225 -4.29 -23.74 -6.97
CA ILE A 225 -3.79 -24.80 -6.09
C ILE A 225 -4.85 -25.15 -5.02
N ALA A 226 -5.59 -24.16 -4.56
CA ALA A 226 -6.73 -24.33 -3.66
C ALA A 226 -8.00 -24.89 -4.34
N ARG A 227 -7.96 -25.19 -5.65
CA ARG A 227 -9.06 -25.73 -6.46
C ARG A 227 -10.29 -24.80 -6.58
N CYS A 228 -10.10 -23.50 -6.43
CA CYS A 228 -11.12 -22.53 -6.71
C CYS A 228 -11.35 -22.38 -8.22
N THR A 229 -12.58 -22.06 -8.62
CA THR A 229 -12.87 -21.59 -9.98
C THR A 229 -12.49 -20.11 -10.04
N VAL A 230 -11.45 -19.76 -10.81
CA VAL A 230 -10.93 -18.41 -10.90
C VAL A 230 -11.27 -17.78 -12.24
N GLU A 231 -11.89 -16.61 -12.19
CA GLU A 231 -12.19 -15.78 -13.35
C GLU A 231 -11.47 -14.42 -13.19
N THR A 232 -11.03 -13.81 -14.28
CA THR A 232 -10.23 -12.60 -14.23
C THR A 232 -10.75 -11.52 -15.15
N ILE A 233 -10.69 -10.27 -14.70
CA ILE A 233 -10.90 -9.07 -15.52
C ILE A 233 -9.68 -8.16 -15.39
N ASN A 234 -9.47 -7.24 -16.35
CA ASN A 234 -8.37 -6.27 -16.35
C ASN A 234 -6.98 -6.92 -16.11
N ALA A 235 -6.77 -8.13 -16.63
CA ALA A 235 -5.59 -8.96 -16.36
C ALA A 235 -4.39 -8.66 -17.27
N GLN A 236 -4.63 -8.00 -18.40
CA GLN A 236 -3.56 -7.68 -19.37
C GLN A 236 -2.58 -6.64 -18.84
N HIS A 237 -1.38 -6.63 -19.41
CA HIS A 237 -0.41 -5.58 -19.14
C HIS A 237 -0.87 -4.28 -19.83
N ASP A 238 -1.12 -3.25 -19.04
CA ASP A 238 -1.40 -1.90 -19.51
C ASP A 238 -0.76 -0.89 -18.58
N THR A 239 0.22 -0.16 -19.06
CA THR A 239 0.96 0.86 -18.29
C THR A 239 0.10 2.07 -17.91
N LEU A 240 -1.07 2.23 -18.56
CA LEU A 240 -2.04 3.28 -18.24
C LEU A 240 -3.15 2.81 -17.30
N PHE A 241 -3.11 1.54 -16.83
CA PHE A 241 -4.11 0.96 -15.94
C PHE A 241 -5.57 1.14 -16.45
N GLY A 242 -5.78 0.95 -17.77
CA GLY A 242 -7.09 1.15 -18.41
C GLY A 242 -7.58 2.60 -18.37
N GLY A 243 -6.66 3.55 -18.22
CA GLY A 243 -6.98 4.99 -18.11
C GLY A 243 -7.62 5.36 -16.76
N LYS A 244 -7.48 4.53 -15.74
CA LYS A 244 -8.02 4.75 -14.39
C LYS A 244 -6.91 4.73 -13.35
N MET A 245 -7.23 5.24 -12.18
CA MET A 245 -6.37 5.08 -11.01
C MET A 245 -6.41 3.62 -10.55
N PRO A 246 -5.26 2.93 -10.38
CA PRO A 246 -5.24 1.53 -9.94
C PRO A 246 -5.43 1.42 -8.41
N ALA A 247 -6.49 2.03 -7.90
CA ALA A 247 -6.88 2.03 -6.50
C ALA A 247 -8.20 1.28 -6.33
N PRO A 248 -8.29 0.25 -5.49
CA PRO A 248 -9.46 -0.61 -5.36
C PRO A 248 -10.54 0.03 -4.47
N THR A 249 -11.14 1.10 -4.95
CA THR A 249 -12.24 1.83 -4.29
C THR A 249 -13.59 1.41 -4.84
N GLU A 250 -14.68 1.76 -4.15
CA GLU A 250 -16.03 1.44 -4.61
C GLU A 250 -16.30 1.96 -6.03
N SER A 251 -15.86 3.18 -6.33
CA SER A 251 -16.09 3.82 -7.63
C SER A 251 -15.31 3.15 -8.77
N THR A 252 -14.12 2.62 -8.50
CA THR A 252 -13.26 1.96 -9.49
C THR A 252 -13.66 0.50 -9.73
N LEU A 253 -14.29 -0.15 -8.74
CA LEU A 253 -14.64 -1.57 -8.77
C LEU A 253 -16.04 -1.89 -9.30
N ARG A 254 -16.77 -0.93 -9.90
CA ARG A 254 -18.11 -1.17 -10.47
C ARG A 254 -18.17 -2.30 -11.48
N ASN A 255 -17.11 -2.44 -12.29
CA ASN A 255 -17.05 -3.55 -13.25
C ASN A 255 -16.91 -4.90 -12.54
N LEU A 256 -16.13 -4.96 -11.46
CA LEU A 256 -16.01 -6.17 -10.66
C LEU A 256 -17.31 -6.50 -9.92
N GLN A 257 -18.04 -5.51 -9.41
CA GLN A 257 -19.36 -5.69 -8.80
C GLN A 257 -20.33 -6.36 -9.78
N ASN A 258 -20.45 -5.80 -10.99
CA ASN A 258 -21.31 -6.37 -12.02
C ASN A 258 -20.86 -7.79 -12.40
N TYR A 259 -19.56 -8.00 -12.53
CA TYR A 259 -19.00 -9.30 -12.89
C TYR A 259 -19.31 -10.38 -11.85
N VAL A 260 -19.18 -10.05 -10.55
CA VAL A 260 -19.52 -10.97 -9.44
C VAL A 260 -20.98 -11.41 -9.53
N LEU A 261 -21.90 -10.46 -9.78
CA LEU A 261 -23.33 -10.75 -9.90
C LEU A 261 -23.66 -11.58 -11.17
N ASP A 262 -23.14 -11.17 -12.32
CA ASP A 262 -23.40 -11.80 -13.60
C ASP A 262 -22.87 -13.24 -13.69
N ARG A 263 -21.75 -13.49 -13.01
CA ARG A 263 -21.07 -14.79 -13.01
C ARG A 263 -21.32 -15.62 -11.76
N TYR A 264 -22.13 -15.12 -10.84
CA TYR A 264 -22.45 -15.79 -9.57
C TYR A 264 -21.18 -16.15 -8.78
N CYS A 265 -20.23 -15.23 -8.68
CA CYS A 265 -19.03 -15.44 -7.91
C CYS A 265 -19.33 -15.31 -6.41
N ASP A 266 -18.61 -16.08 -5.58
CA ASP A 266 -18.74 -16.01 -4.12
C ASP A 266 -18.01 -14.79 -3.54
N ILE A 267 -17.00 -14.28 -4.26
CA ILE A 267 -16.21 -13.11 -3.90
C ILE A 267 -15.57 -12.49 -5.15
N GLY A 268 -15.49 -11.17 -5.16
CA GLY A 268 -14.64 -10.39 -6.06
C GLY A 268 -13.44 -9.84 -5.29
N ILE A 269 -12.23 -10.04 -5.80
CA ILE A 269 -10.96 -9.60 -5.20
C ILE A 269 -10.29 -8.63 -6.15
N ALA A 270 -9.93 -7.46 -5.67
CA ALA A 270 -9.12 -6.50 -6.41
C ALA A 270 -7.90 -6.06 -5.58
N THR A 271 -6.79 -5.74 -6.26
CA THR A 271 -5.62 -5.14 -5.63
C THR A 271 -5.23 -3.86 -6.36
N ASP A 272 -4.47 -3.00 -5.70
CA ASP A 272 -3.87 -1.86 -6.38
C ASP A 272 -2.70 -2.26 -7.29
N GLY A 273 -2.07 -1.26 -7.92
CA GLY A 273 -1.07 -1.49 -8.97
C GLY A 273 0.10 -2.37 -8.56
N ASP A 274 0.58 -2.26 -7.32
CA ASP A 274 1.70 -3.02 -6.75
C ASP A 274 1.28 -4.09 -5.71
N ALA A 275 -0.03 -4.31 -5.57
CA ALA A 275 -0.65 -5.40 -4.83
C ALA A 275 -0.45 -5.36 -3.30
N ASP A 276 -0.22 -4.18 -2.72
CA ASP A 276 -0.12 -4.04 -1.27
C ASP A 276 -1.47 -3.71 -0.59
N ARG A 277 -2.49 -3.27 -1.37
CA ARG A 277 -3.84 -2.99 -0.90
C ARG A 277 -4.87 -3.96 -1.47
N LEU A 278 -5.98 -4.10 -0.77
CA LEU A 278 -7.06 -5.02 -1.10
C LEU A 278 -8.40 -4.28 -1.16
N GLY A 279 -9.17 -4.54 -2.21
CA GLY A 279 -10.58 -4.22 -2.33
C GLY A 279 -11.40 -5.49 -2.55
N VAL A 280 -12.59 -5.55 -2.00
CA VAL A 280 -13.41 -6.77 -1.98
C VAL A 280 -14.86 -6.47 -2.33
N ILE A 281 -15.44 -7.34 -3.14
CA ILE A 281 -16.88 -7.37 -3.45
C ILE A 281 -17.45 -8.66 -2.88
N ASP A 282 -18.53 -8.58 -2.12
CA ASP A 282 -19.21 -9.74 -1.58
C ASP A 282 -20.07 -10.48 -2.62
N ASP A 283 -20.65 -11.61 -2.24
CA ASP A 283 -21.54 -12.45 -3.07
C ASP A 283 -22.84 -11.76 -3.50
N LYS A 284 -23.16 -10.60 -2.97
CA LYS A 284 -24.31 -9.76 -3.33
C LYS A 284 -23.93 -8.55 -4.20
N GLY A 285 -22.65 -8.42 -4.54
CA GLY A 285 -22.13 -7.31 -5.33
C GLY A 285 -21.86 -6.04 -4.50
N HIS A 286 -21.88 -6.10 -3.18
CA HIS A 286 -21.57 -4.95 -2.35
C HIS A 286 -20.06 -4.80 -2.17
N TYR A 287 -19.58 -3.57 -2.28
CA TYR A 287 -18.22 -3.23 -1.90
C TYR A 287 -18.06 -3.31 -0.40
N LEU A 288 -17.05 -4.07 0.06
CA LEU A 288 -16.67 -4.11 1.48
C LEU A 288 -15.57 -3.09 1.73
N HIS A 289 -15.87 -2.12 2.59
CA HIS A 289 -14.87 -1.14 2.98
C HIS A 289 -13.68 -1.80 3.69
N ALA A 290 -12.48 -1.25 3.52
CA ALA A 290 -11.24 -1.78 4.12
C ALA A 290 -11.33 -1.99 5.63
N ASN A 291 -12.00 -1.11 6.35
CA ASN A 291 -12.29 -1.26 7.78
C ASN A 291 -13.07 -2.54 8.08
N THR A 292 -14.09 -2.84 7.28
CA THR A 292 -14.89 -4.07 7.42
C THR A 292 -14.01 -5.31 7.20
N ILE A 293 -13.17 -5.29 6.17
CA ILE A 293 -12.23 -6.37 5.86
C ILE A 293 -11.28 -6.63 7.04
N LEU A 294 -10.68 -5.58 7.59
CA LEU A 294 -9.76 -5.66 8.72
C LEU A 294 -10.44 -6.25 9.96
N VAL A 295 -11.65 -5.79 10.28
CA VAL A 295 -12.46 -6.31 11.40
C VAL A 295 -12.82 -7.79 11.17
N MET A 296 -13.25 -8.17 9.96
CA MET A 296 -13.60 -9.54 9.60
C MET A 296 -12.41 -10.49 9.77
N LEU A 297 -11.24 -10.09 9.29
CA LEU A 297 -10.01 -10.89 9.41
C LEU A 297 -9.58 -11.02 10.87
N TYR A 298 -9.61 -9.94 11.66
CA TYR A 298 -9.28 -10.01 13.09
C TYR A 298 -10.23 -10.95 13.85
N TYR A 299 -11.55 -10.81 13.63
CA TYR A 299 -12.55 -11.70 14.18
C TYR A 299 -12.32 -13.16 13.78
N TYR A 300 -11.97 -13.40 12.50
CA TYR A 300 -11.62 -14.72 12.00
C TYR A 300 -10.43 -15.34 12.75
N LEU A 301 -9.34 -14.58 12.88
CA LEU A 301 -8.14 -15.03 13.57
C LEU A 301 -8.44 -15.41 15.05
N LEU A 302 -9.23 -14.59 15.73
CA LEU A 302 -9.59 -14.83 17.14
C LEU A 302 -10.56 -15.99 17.30
N LYS A 303 -11.65 -16.01 16.55
CA LYS A 303 -12.76 -16.95 16.71
C LYS A 303 -12.50 -18.32 16.09
N TYR A 304 -12.03 -18.35 14.85
CA TYR A 304 -11.93 -19.59 14.09
C TYR A 304 -10.53 -20.20 14.12
N ARG A 305 -9.48 -19.39 14.05
CA ARG A 305 -8.10 -19.86 14.22
C ARG A 305 -7.68 -19.98 15.68
N GLY A 306 -8.46 -19.44 16.61
CA GLY A 306 -8.19 -19.50 18.06
C GLY A 306 -6.95 -18.72 18.48
N TRP A 307 -6.47 -17.80 17.63
CA TRP A 307 -5.33 -16.97 17.95
C TRP A 307 -5.63 -16.03 19.10
N ARG A 308 -4.59 -15.57 19.79
CA ARG A 308 -4.67 -14.56 20.85
C ARG A 308 -3.59 -13.53 20.60
N GLY A 309 -3.93 -12.27 20.75
CA GLY A 309 -3.03 -11.13 20.59
C GLY A 309 -3.76 -9.87 20.17
N PRO A 310 -3.15 -8.71 20.39
CA PRO A 310 -3.75 -7.43 20.07
C PRO A 310 -3.89 -7.19 18.57
N ALA A 311 -4.69 -6.17 18.24
CA ALA A 311 -4.71 -5.53 16.93
C ALA A 311 -4.00 -4.17 16.99
N VAL A 312 -3.55 -3.68 15.83
CA VAL A 312 -3.01 -2.31 15.66
C VAL A 312 -3.74 -1.63 14.52
N ARG A 313 -4.19 -0.41 14.74
CA ARG A 313 -4.81 0.44 13.73
C ARG A 313 -4.26 1.86 13.76
N ASN A 314 -4.30 2.56 12.64
CA ASN A 314 -4.03 4.00 12.69
C ASN A 314 -5.26 4.78 13.20
N LEU A 315 -5.06 6.06 13.49
CA LEU A 315 -6.09 6.92 14.06
C LEU A 315 -7.32 7.15 13.17
N SER A 316 -7.20 6.93 11.85
CA SER A 316 -8.31 7.07 10.89
C SER A 316 -9.04 5.75 10.60
N THR A 317 -8.71 4.68 11.32
CA THR A 317 -9.30 3.35 11.15
C THR A 317 -10.40 3.13 12.20
N THR A 318 -11.36 2.27 11.87
CA THR A 318 -12.58 2.03 12.67
C THR A 318 -12.29 1.59 14.11
N HIS A 319 -13.09 2.10 15.05
CA HIS A 319 -13.11 1.66 16.44
C HIS A 319 -13.89 0.35 16.66
N VAL A 320 -14.55 -0.20 15.65
CA VAL A 320 -15.14 -1.55 15.75
C VAL A 320 -14.07 -2.61 16.00
N LEU A 321 -12.83 -2.37 15.51
CA LEU A 321 -11.70 -3.23 15.79
C LEU A 321 -11.40 -3.32 17.30
N ASP A 322 -11.54 -2.21 18.02
CA ASP A 322 -11.39 -2.14 19.49
C ASP A 322 -12.47 -2.98 20.20
N LYS A 323 -13.72 -2.87 19.75
CA LYS A 323 -14.85 -3.66 20.30
C LYS A 323 -14.64 -5.16 20.11
N VAL A 324 -14.15 -5.57 18.94
CA VAL A 324 -13.80 -6.98 18.69
C VAL A 324 -12.66 -7.41 19.60
N ALA A 325 -11.58 -6.63 19.71
CA ALA A 325 -10.48 -6.93 20.61
C ALA A 325 -10.98 -7.16 22.06
N GLU A 326 -11.76 -6.21 22.57
CA GLU A 326 -12.30 -6.23 23.93
C GLU A 326 -13.17 -7.47 24.18
N SER A 327 -14.04 -7.83 23.22
CA SER A 327 -14.93 -9.00 23.36
C SER A 327 -14.18 -10.34 23.49
N PHE A 328 -12.94 -10.41 23.02
CA PHE A 328 -12.04 -11.55 23.17
C PHE A 328 -10.98 -11.35 24.27
N GLY A 329 -11.10 -10.29 25.10
CA GLY A 329 -10.13 -9.97 26.16
C GLY A 329 -8.76 -9.55 25.61
N GLN A 330 -8.72 -9.01 24.41
CA GLN A 330 -7.51 -8.49 23.77
C GLN A 330 -7.50 -6.97 23.78
N LYS A 331 -6.38 -6.37 23.34
CA LYS A 331 -6.24 -4.92 23.19
C LYS A 331 -6.21 -4.54 21.71
N CYS A 332 -6.64 -3.32 21.41
CA CYS A 332 -6.37 -2.65 20.14
C CYS A 332 -5.52 -1.39 20.41
N TYR A 333 -4.43 -1.24 19.69
CA TYR A 333 -3.55 -0.09 19.81
C TYR A 333 -3.78 0.88 18.67
N GLU A 334 -3.89 2.16 18.99
CA GLU A 334 -3.96 3.25 18.03
C GLU A 334 -2.57 3.86 17.83
N VAL A 335 -2.23 4.15 16.57
CA VAL A 335 -0.97 4.80 16.17
C VAL A 335 -1.22 5.93 15.17
N PRO A 336 -0.25 6.83 14.91
CA PRO A 336 -0.34 7.81 13.83
C PRO A 336 -0.60 7.15 12.45
N VAL A 337 -1.01 7.93 11.46
CA VAL A 337 -1.17 7.45 10.08
C VAL A 337 0.19 7.19 9.45
N GLY A 338 0.33 6.01 8.88
CA GLY A 338 1.54 5.51 8.24
C GLY A 338 1.84 4.08 8.66
N PHE A 339 2.01 3.20 7.68
CA PHE A 339 2.14 1.76 7.95
C PHE A 339 3.37 1.42 8.79
N LYS A 340 4.42 2.24 8.72
CA LYS A 340 5.62 2.14 9.58
C LYS A 340 5.29 2.11 11.08
N TYR A 341 4.31 2.92 11.52
CA TYR A 341 3.90 2.94 12.94
C TYR A 341 3.11 1.68 13.32
N ILE A 342 2.28 1.17 12.39
CA ILE A 342 1.56 -0.09 12.57
C ILE A 342 2.57 -1.23 12.70
N SER A 343 3.50 -1.34 11.77
CA SER A 343 4.55 -2.36 11.76
C SER A 343 5.38 -2.35 13.05
N ALA A 344 5.85 -1.18 13.48
CA ALA A 344 6.62 -1.02 14.70
C ALA A 344 5.81 -1.42 15.95
N LYS A 345 4.55 -0.97 16.06
CA LYS A 345 3.69 -1.28 17.20
C LYS A 345 3.30 -2.77 17.23
N MET A 346 3.12 -3.40 16.08
CA MET A 346 2.87 -4.85 16.01
C MET A 346 4.05 -5.65 16.55
N GLN A 347 5.28 -5.25 16.23
CA GLN A 347 6.48 -5.90 16.78
C GLN A 347 6.61 -5.68 18.29
N GLU A 348 6.39 -4.44 18.75
CA GLU A 348 6.45 -4.10 20.18
C GLU A 348 5.46 -4.89 21.03
N THR A 349 4.24 -5.11 20.51
CA THR A 349 3.12 -5.67 21.27
C THR A 349 2.79 -7.13 20.92
N ASP A 350 3.53 -7.71 19.99
CA ASP A 350 3.26 -9.04 19.43
C ASP A 350 1.85 -9.16 18.83
N ALA A 351 1.36 -8.07 18.23
CA ALA A 351 0.02 -8.01 17.67
C ALA A 351 -0.15 -8.99 16.50
N ILE A 352 -1.37 -9.55 16.39
CA ILE A 352 -1.67 -10.58 15.39
C ILE A 352 -2.14 -10.02 14.06
N ILE A 353 -2.60 -8.77 14.04
CA ILE A 353 -3.04 -8.07 12.83
C ILE A 353 -2.81 -6.56 12.98
N GLY A 354 -2.50 -5.91 11.89
CA GLY A 354 -2.46 -4.45 11.80
C GLY A 354 -2.96 -3.97 10.45
N GLY A 355 -3.63 -2.82 10.43
CA GLY A 355 -4.19 -2.32 9.17
C GLY A 355 -4.66 -0.87 9.20
N GLU A 356 -4.97 -0.37 8.01
CA GLU A 356 -5.39 1.00 7.74
C GLU A 356 -6.72 1.04 6.97
N SER A 357 -7.46 2.12 7.14
CA SER A 357 -8.68 2.40 6.35
C SER A 357 -8.44 2.47 4.84
N SER A 358 -7.19 2.66 4.42
CA SER A 358 -6.78 2.69 3.00
C SER A 358 -6.73 1.32 2.31
N GLY A 359 -6.93 0.21 3.03
CA GLY A 359 -6.95 -1.16 2.50
C GLY A 359 -5.64 -1.92 2.67
N GLY A 360 -4.60 -1.29 3.21
CA GLY A 360 -3.36 -1.96 3.57
C GLY A 360 -3.48 -2.68 4.90
N LEU A 361 -3.08 -3.96 4.97
CA LEU A 361 -3.05 -4.71 6.22
C LEU A 361 -1.95 -5.77 6.21
N THR A 362 -1.56 -6.20 7.38
CA THR A 362 -0.64 -7.33 7.61
C THR A 362 -1.10 -8.20 8.75
N VAL A 363 -0.70 -9.47 8.72
CA VAL A 363 -1.03 -10.48 9.74
C VAL A 363 0.26 -11.15 10.22
N LYS A 364 0.35 -11.38 11.51
CA LYS A 364 1.49 -12.04 12.16
C LYS A 364 1.88 -13.36 11.47
N GLY A 365 3.17 -13.58 11.33
CA GLY A 365 3.73 -14.80 10.72
C GLY A 365 4.07 -14.65 9.24
N HIS A 366 3.75 -13.49 8.65
CA HIS A 366 4.14 -13.10 7.30
C HIS A 366 5.08 -11.88 7.37
N ILE A 367 5.09 -11.04 6.35
CA ILE A 367 5.89 -9.80 6.34
C ILE A 367 5.34 -8.75 7.32
N HIS A 368 6.19 -7.79 7.68
CA HIS A 368 5.80 -6.64 8.50
C HIS A 368 5.28 -5.45 7.69
N GLY A 369 4.92 -5.67 6.44
CA GLY A 369 4.36 -4.70 5.52
C GLY A 369 3.01 -5.14 4.98
N LYS A 370 2.39 -4.26 4.21
CA LYS A 370 1.08 -4.51 3.60
C LYS A 370 1.17 -5.64 2.56
N ASP A 371 0.19 -6.55 2.56
CA ASP A 371 0.08 -7.61 1.56
C ASP A 371 -1.38 -7.91 1.20
N GLY A 372 -1.83 -7.37 0.06
CA GLY A 372 -3.17 -7.59 -0.46
C GLY A 372 -3.41 -9.04 -0.92
N ILE A 373 -2.36 -9.74 -1.35
CA ILE A 373 -2.44 -11.13 -1.83
C ILE A 373 -2.67 -12.10 -0.67
N TYR A 374 -1.89 -11.94 0.41
CA TYR A 374 -2.08 -12.76 1.61
C TYR A 374 -3.41 -12.46 2.29
N ALA A 375 -3.78 -11.18 2.40
CA ALA A 375 -5.08 -10.77 2.94
C ALA A 375 -6.26 -11.37 2.16
N ALA A 376 -6.21 -11.34 0.83
CA ALA A 376 -7.22 -11.97 -0.04
C ALA A 376 -7.29 -13.49 0.20
N SER A 377 -6.14 -14.15 0.31
CA SER A 377 -6.05 -15.60 0.57
C SER A 377 -6.68 -15.97 1.92
N LEU A 378 -6.48 -15.14 2.95
CA LEU A 378 -7.12 -15.31 4.26
C LEU A 378 -8.63 -15.09 4.25
N LEU A 379 -9.15 -14.18 3.42
CA LEU A 379 -10.60 -14.01 3.25
C LEU A 379 -11.25 -15.26 2.63
N VAL A 380 -10.61 -15.83 1.62
CA VAL A 380 -11.07 -17.07 1.00
C VAL A 380 -11.04 -18.23 2.00
N GLU A 381 -9.98 -18.33 2.82
CA GLU A 381 -9.91 -19.30 3.91
C GLU A 381 -11.01 -19.08 4.94
N MET A 382 -11.26 -17.83 5.34
CA MET A 382 -12.31 -17.49 6.31
C MET A 382 -13.68 -17.96 5.83
N MET A 383 -14.03 -17.75 4.56
CA MET A 383 -15.27 -18.26 3.96
C MET A 383 -15.32 -19.79 4.02
N ALA A 384 -14.23 -20.44 3.66
CA ALA A 384 -14.15 -21.89 3.65
C ALA A 384 -14.30 -22.49 5.06
N VAL A 385 -13.54 -21.99 6.02
CA VAL A 385 -13.54 -22.50 7.40
C VAL A 385 -14.85 -22.19 8.14
N SER A 386 -15.41 -20.99 7.94
CA SER A 386 -16.68 -20.63 8.59
C SER A 386 -17.89 -21.31 7.95
N GLY A 387 -17.79 -21.77 6.72
CA GLY A 387 -18.90 -22.31 5.94
C GLY A 387 -19.93 -21.27 5.49
N LYS A 388 -19.64 -19.97 5.67
CA LYS A 388 -20.54 -18.84 5.41
C LYS A 388 -20.13 -18.08 4.17
N LYS A 389 -21.09 -17.39 3.56
CA LYS A 389 -20.87 -16.40 2.55
C LYS A 389 -20.25 -15.14 3.15
N LEU A 390 -19.55 -14.36 2.31
CA LEU A 390 -18.87 -13.17 2.78
C LEU A 390 -19.86 -12.12 3.33
N SER A 391 -21.01 -11.95 2.63
CA SER A 391 -22.09 -11.07 3.09
C SER A 391 -22.71 -11.49 4.43
N GLU A 392 -22.76 -12.79 4.73
CA GLU A 392 -23.28 -13.31 5.99
C GLU A 392 -22.31 -13.04 7.15
N ILE A 393 -20.99 -13.18 6.91
CA ILE A 393 -19.98 -12.88 7.92
C ILE A 393 -19.98 -11.39 8.25
N ALA A 394 -20.06 -10.52 7.25
CA ALA A 394 -20.15 -9.08 7.43
C ALA A 394 -21.39 -8.68 8.25
N GLU A 395 -22.53 -9.31 7.95
CA GLU A 395 -23.79 -9.09 8.67
C GLU A 395 -23.74 -9.58 10.13
N ASP A 396 -23.11 -10.73 10.41
CA ASP A 396 -22.93 -11.23 11.77
C ASP A 396 -22.10 -10.25 12.62
N ILE A 397 -21.01 -9.73 12.05
CA ILE A 397 -20.15 -8.76 12.72
C ILE A 397 -20.91 -7.47 12.97
N ARG A 398 -21.67 -6.98 11.98
CA ARG A 398 -22.49 -5.79 12.11
C ARG A 398 -23.53 -5.93 13.24
N LYS A 399 -24.17 -7.08 13.35
CA LYS A 399 -25.15 -7.36 14.43
C LYS A 399 -24.50 -7.43 15.80
N GLU A 400 -23.28 -7.97 15.89
CA GLU A 400 -22.61 -8.19 17.17
C GLU A 400 -21.90 -6.93 17.69
N TYR A 401 -21.26 -6.15 16.80
CA TYR A 401 -20.40 -5.01 17.17
C TYR A 401 -20.93 -3.64 16.74
N GLY A 402 -21.99 -3.59 15.96
CA GLY A 402 -22.60 -2.38 15.43
C GLY A 402 -22.19 -2.08 14.00
N GLU A 403 -22.90 -1.15 13.39
CA GLU A 403 -22.64 -0.68 12.04
C GLU A 403 -21.55 0.39 12.03
N ILE A 404 -20.79 0.43 10.94
CA ILE A 404 -19.74 1.42 10.71
C ILE A 404 -20.27 2.40 9.67
N HIS A 405 -20.43 3.65 10.05
CA HIS A 405 -20.71 4.73 9.13
C HIS A 405 -19.53 5.70 9.15
N MET A 406 -18.71 5.60 8.11
CA MET A 406 -17.56 6.47 7.95
C MET A 406 -17.81 7.49 6.85
N GLU A 407 -17.45 8.73 7.13
CA GLU A 407 -17.36 9.81 6.15
C GLU A 407 -15.92 10.25 6.02
N GLU A 408 -15.44 10.39 4.79
CA GLU A 408 -14.09 10.87 4.47
C GLU A 408 -14.21 12.04 3.50
N ARG A 409 -13.57 13.16 3.85
CA ARG A 409 -13.51 14.36 3.00
C ARG A 409 -12.08 14.85 2.88
N ALA A 410 -11.72 15.33 1.69
CA ALA A 410 -10.39 15.83 1.38
C ALA A 410 -10.44 17.20 0.72
N TYR A 411 -9.66 18.14 1.24
CA TYR A 411 -9.66 19.53 0.81
C TYR A 411 -8.25 19.97 0.43
N ARG A 412 -8.10 20.54 -0.75
CA ARG A 412 -6.87 21.22 -1.12
C ARG A 412 -6.80 22.56 -0.39
N PHE A 413 -5.60 22.94 -0.02
CA PHE A 413 -5.35 24.19 0.69
C PHE A 413 -4.17 24.95 0.06
N THR A 414 -4.16 26.27 0.25
CA THR A 414 -3.00 27.14 0.00
C THR A 414 -2.08 27.14 1.21
N ALA A 415 -0.85 27.66 1.05
CA ALA A 415 0.08 27.78 2.18
C ALA A 415 -0.49 28.60 3.34
N GLU A 416 -1.20 29.71 3.04
CA GLU A 416 -1.84 30.57 4.03
C GLU A 416 -2.97 29.85 4.78
N GLU A 417 -3.79 29.08 4.07
CA GLU A 417 -4.84 28.24 4.67
C GLU A 417 -4.25 27.17 5.57
N LYS A 418 -3.16 26.53 5.16
CA LYS A 418 -2.45 25.55 5.97
C LYS A 418 -2.00 26.14 7.31
N GLU A 419 -1.33 27.30 7.27
CA GLU A 419 -0.88 27.99 8.48
C GLU A 419 -2.05 28.37 9.40
N ARG A 420 -3.12 28.91 8.83
CA ARG A 420 -4.34 29.28 9.57
C ARG A 420 -4.97 28.05 10.25
N ILE A 421 -5.18 26.98 9.50
CA ILE A 421 -5.79 25.74 10.00
C ILE A 421 -4.90 25.08 11.04
N HIS A 422 -3.58 24.99 10.77
CA HIS A 422 -2.62 24.46 11.72
C HIS A 422 -2.62 25.26 13.02
N LYS A 423 -2.58 26.58 12.95
CA LYS A 423 -2.68 27.44 14.13
C LYS A 423 -3.95 27.16 14.91
N THR A 424 -5.10 27.14 14.25
CA THR A 424 -6.42 26.92 14.88
C THR A 424 -6.48 25.56 15.60
N LEU A 425 -6.13 24.48 14.91
CA LEU A 425 -6.29 23.12 15.44
C LEU A 425 -5.16 22.71 16.38
N MET A 426 -3.90 23.03 16.04
CA MET A 426 -2.73 22.44 16.72
C MET A 426 -2.12 23.37 17.76
N ILE A 427 -2.13 24.70 17.53
CA ILE A 427 -1.54 25.68 18.46
C ILE A 427 -2.60 26.19 19.44
N ASP A 428 -3.69 26.72 18.91
CA ASP A 428 -4.78 27.29 19.75
C ASP A 428 -5.67 26.18 20.33
N GLN A 429 -5.58 24.95 19.78
CA GLN A 429 -6.39 23.78 20.15
C GLN A 429 -7.89 24.08 20.17
N ALA A 430 -8.32 24.95 19.26
CA ALA A 430 -9.70 25.39 19.16
C ALA A 430 -10.56 24.33 18.44
N LEU A 431 -11.74 24.07 18.97
CA LEU A 431 -12.71 23.12 18.43
C LEU A 431 -14.01 23.84 18.06
N PRO A 432 -14.76 23.34 17.06
CA PRO A 432 -16.10 23.78 16.80
C PRO A 432 -17.05 23.43 17.96
N GLU A 433 -18.23 24.02 17.97
CA GLU A 433 -19.32 23.55 18.83
C GLU A 433 -19.83 22.20 18.29
N ILE A 434 -19.46 21.10 18.96
CA ILE A 434 -19.79 19.74 18.58
C ILE A 434 -21.12 19.36 19.22
N PRO A 435 -22.13 18.86 18.45
CA PRO A 435 -23.45 18.54 18.98
C PRO A 435 -23.49 17.22 19.76
N PHE A 436 -22.35 16.66 20.08
CA PHE A 436 -22.17 15.41 20.82
C PHE A 436 -21.25 15.60 22.03
N GLU A 437 -21.43 14.82 23.06
CA GLU A 437 -20.59 14.89 24.26
C GLU A 437 -19.17 14.36 23.98
N ILE A 438 -18.18 15.23 24.17
CA ILE A 438 -16.77 14.90 23.99
C ILE A 438 -16.29 14.04 25.17
N ASP A 439 -15.58 12.96 24.87
CA ASP A 439 -14.86 12.17 25.85
C ASP A 439 -13.46 12.77 26.07
N HIS A 440 -12.65 12.80 25.04
CA HIS A 440 -11.32 13.42 25.08
C HIS A 440 -10.87 13.85 23.67
N VAL A 441 -9.75 14.55 23.60
CA VAL A 441 -9.12 15.00 22.35
C VAL A 441 -7.68 14.52 22.30
N SER A 442 -7.23 14.04 21.15
CA SER A 442 -5.83 13.65 20.89
C SER A 442 -5.24 14.51 19.76
N TYR A 443 -3.98 14.88 19.97
CA TYR A 443 -3.16 15.62 18.99
C TYR A 443 -1.96 14.79 18.52
N MET A 444 -2.10 13.46 18.52
CA MET A 444 -1.04 12.53 18.14
C MET A 444 -0.59 12.71 16.67
N ASP A 445 -1.57 12.91 15.75
CA ASP A 445 -1.34 13.16 14.33
C ASP A 445 -2.55 13.95 13.78
N GLY A 446 -2.47 15.27 13.86
CA GLY A 446 -3.61 16.15 13.65
C GLY A 446 -4.48 16.27 14.91
N CYS A 447 -5.74 16.66 14.75
CA CYS A 447 -6.70 16.78 15.82
C CYS A 447 -7.76 15.69 15.70
N LYS A 448 -7.88 14.80 16.69
CA LYS A 448 -8.92 13.78 16.78
C LYS A 448 -9.75 13.96 18.04
N VAL A 449 -11.05 14.10 17.86
CA VAL A 449 -12.03 14.23 18.94
C VAL A 449 -12.78 12.93 19.11
N TYR A 450 -12.74 12.37 20.30
CA TYR A 450 -13.44 11.14 20.67
C TYR A 450 -14.73 11.53 21.42
N LEU A 451 -15.80 10.83 21.08
CA LEU A 451 -17.14 11.11 21.63
C LEU A 451 -17.57 9.99 22.59
N LYS A 452 -18.34 10.35 23.62
CA LYS A 452 -18.82 9.36 24.62
C LYS A 452 -19.73 8.28 24.04
N ASN A 453 -20.37 8.55 22.90
CA ASN A 453 -21.18 7.54 22.20
C ASN A 453 -20.34 6.54 21.39
N GLY A 454 -19.00 6.66 21.44
CA GLY A 454 -18.06 5.79 20.72
C GLY A 454 -17.71 6.26 19.31
N GLY A 455 -18.35 7.34 18.81
CA GLY A 455 -17.99 8.00 17.55
C GLY A 455 -16.73 8.85 17.71
N TRP A 456 -16.19 9.29 16.57
CA TRP A 456 -15.03 10.18 16.55
C TRP A 456 -14.96 10.98 15.23
N VAL A 457 -14.22 12.08 15.27
CA VAL A 457 -13.85 12.87 14.08
C VAL A 457 -12.38 13.26 14.17
N SER A 458 -11.68 13.21 13.06
CA SER A 458 -10.29 13.67 12.97
C SER A 458 -10.07 14.60 11.79
N ALA A 459 -9.25 15.62 11.99
CA ALA A 459 -8.79 16.53 10.94
C ALA A 459 -7.25 16.54 10.94
N ARG A 460 -6.64 16.13 9.83
CA ARG A 460 -5.18 16.03 9.70
C ARG A 460 -4.70 16.44 8.30
N PHE A 461 -3.52 16.99 8.25
CA PHE A 461 -2.83 17.21 6.98
C PHE A 461 -2.28 15.89 6.43
N SER A 462 -2.44 15.66 5.12
CA SER A 462 -1.76 14.55 4.46
C SER A 462 -0.25 14.79 4.48
N GLY A 463 0.53 13.73 4.75
CA GLY A 463 2.00 13.78 4.68
C GLY A 463 2.54 13.74 3.25
N THR A 464 1.72 13.30 2.29
CA THR A 464 2.16 13.03 0.91
C THR A 464 1.50 13.94 -0.13
N GLU A 465 0.40 14.59 0.21
CA GLU A 465 -0.37 15.45 -0.70
C GLU A 465 -0.73 16.76 0.01
N PRO A 466 -0.89 17.89 -0.72
CA PRO A 466 -1.33 19.14 -0.15
C PRO A 466 -2.84 19.10 0.15
N LEU A 467 -3.25 18.16 1.01
CA LEU A 467 -4.65 17.92 1.39
C LEU A 467 -4.82 17.94 2.90
N LEU A 468 -5.88 18.59 3.36
CA LEU A 468 -6.47 18.36 4.68
C LEU A 468 -7.51 17.26 4.53
N ARG A 469 -7.42 16.22 5.35
CA ARG A 469 -8.40 15.14 5.39
C ARG A 469 -9.20 15.19 6.68
N ILE A 470 -10.51 15.08 6.54
CA ILE A 470 -11.43 14.94 7.66
C ILE A 470 -12.03 13.54 7.57
N PHE A 471 -11.86 12.76 8.63
CA PHE A 471 -12.45 11.43 8.79
C PHE A 471 -13.41 11.48 9.97
N CYS A 472 -14.53 10.83 9.82
CA CYS A 472 -15.53 10.71 10.87
C CYS A 472 -16.11 9.30 10.90
N GLU A 473 -16.29 8.73 12.09
CA GLU A 473 -17.04 7.48 12.30
C GLU A 473 -18.15 7.73 13.33
N MET A 474 -19.38 7.42 12.94
CA MET A 474 -20.56 7.59 13.78
C MET A 474 -21.48 6.37 13.67
N GLN A 475 -22.53 6.36 14.52
CA GLN A 475 -23.51 5.28 14.53
C GLN A 475 -24.50 5.37 13.36
N THR A 476 -24.63 6.53 12.74
CA THR A 476 -25.46 6.74 11.57
C THR A 476 -24.74 7.59 10.53
N GLU A 477 -25.06 7.37 9.25
CA GLU A 477 -24.53 8.15 8.13
C GLU A 477 -24.81 9.65 8.29
N HIS A 478 -26.04 9.99 8.72
CA HIS A 478 -26.43 11.38 8.94
C HIS A 478 -25.57 12.08 9.99
N GLU A 479 -25.24 11.40 11.10
CA GLU A 479 -24.39 11.98 12.14
C GLU A 479 -22.94 12.14 11.64
N ALA A 480 -22.43 11.20 10.83
CA ALA A 480 -21.08 11.29 10.25
C ALA A 480 -20.97 12.50 9.30
N VAL A 481 -21.93 12.65 8.40
CA VAL A 481 -22.01 13.80 7.48
C VAL A 481 -22.12 15.13 8.27
N LEU A 482 -23.04 15.19 9.24
CA LEU A 482 -23.22 16.38 10.08
C LEU A 482 -21.92 16.80 10.78
N LEU A 483 -21.20 15.84 11.34
CA LEU A 483 -19.97 16.13 12.10
C LEU A 483 -18.84 16.59 11.17
N CYS A 484 -18.73 16.05 9.96
CA CYS A 484 -17.82 16.57 8.93
C CYS A 484 -18.17 18.01 8.55
N GLU A 485 -19.45 18.34 8.32
CA GLU A 485 -19.91 19.69 7.99
C GLU A 485 -19.63 20.72 9.10
N VAL A 486 -19.71 20.29 10.36
CA VAL A 486 -19.34 21.12 11.52
C VAL A 486 -17.86 21.50 11.46
N PHE A 487 -16.99 20.55 11.15
CA PHE A 487 -15.54 20.80 11.01
C PHE A 487 -15.23 21.65 9.77
N GLU A 488 -15.85 21.37 8.63
CA GLU A 488 -15.72 22.19 7.41
C GLU A 488 -16.02 23.64 7.65
N LYS A 489 -17.21 23.90 8.20
CA LYS A 489 -17.65 25.25 8.50
C LYS A 489 -16.72 25.97 9.48
N PHE A 490 -16.25 25.27 10.51
CA PHE A 490 -15.33 25.81 11.50
C PHE A 490 -13.98 26.17 10.91
N LEU A 491 -13.47 25.34 10.01
CA LEU A 491 -12.17 25.56 9.36
C LEU A 491 -12.25 26.45 8.13
N GLY A 492 -13.47 26.80 7.67
CA GLY A 492 -13.70 27.65 6.51
C GLY A 492 -13.27 26.97 5.21
N LEU A 493 -13.63 25.69 5.06
CA LEU A 493 -13.33 24.83 3.91
C LEU A 493 -14.45 24.84 2.89
#